data_30e649f52dec32b24c78a5d4428808f0
#
_entry.id   30e649f52dec32b24c78a5d4428808f0
#
_cell.length_a   1.000
_cell.length_b   1.000
_cell.length_c   1.000
_cell.angle_alpha   90.00
_cell.angle_beta   90.00
_cell.angle_gamma   90.00
#
_symmetry.space_group_name_H-M   'P 1'
#
loop_
_entity.id
_entity.type
_entity.pdbx_description
1 polymer ?
#
loop_
_entity_poly.entity_id
_entity_poly.type
_entity_poly.pdbx_seq_one_letter_code
_entity_poly.pdbx_strand_id
1 'polypeptide(L)'
;MENAWTKYDDKKAVMDFSEDYKHFLNVAKTERESVKESIKLAEAAGFRDFNTVNEIKTGDRVYYNNRGKSLILFVAGEKSEVEGINILGAHIDSPRLDLKAHTVYEDGGLVLLDTHYYGGIKKYQWVTQPLAMHGVVCKKDGSVIELSIGEDENDPVVECSDVLIHLAQNYMTKEAAKVVEGEQLNALAGSIPASGEKDEKELVKKNILSILKEKYNIEEDDFISAEIELVPAGKARDLGLDRGLIMAYGQDDRVCAYTSLKAILDIDNPVRTACCLLVDKEEVGSQGNTGMQSANFCNILAEYMEKRGNYSELNLRRALRNSYCLSSDVTAAFDPNFPDVSETKNTAYFCRGLGLTKYTGSRGKSGSNDANPEFIATLRRIWDDNNVAYQTAELGKVDVGRKVFHALDVAERKRPARQDLIHHDAK
;
A
#
# COMPACT_ATOMS: atom_id res chain seq x y z
N MET A 1 17.30 21.60 -12.26
CA MET A 1 16.25 21.73 -11.24
C MET A 1 16.91 21.95 -9.90
N GLU A 2 16.36 22.85 -9.11
CA GLU A 2 16.86 23.20 -7.79
C GLU A 2 16.54 22.06 -6.79
N ASN A 3 17.38 21.89 -5.75
CA ASN A 3 17.13 20.94 -4.70
C ASN A 3 16.00 21.45 -3.78
N ALA A 4 14.99 20.64 -3.50
CA ALA A 4 13.83 21.03 -2.67
C ALA A 4 14.24 21.51 -1.27
N TRP A 5 15.32 20.99 -0.69
CA TRP A 5 15.85 21.47 0.59
C TRP A 5 16.34 22.90 0.57
N THR A 6 16.64 23.45 -0.61
CA THR A 6 17.03 24.87 -0.78
C THR A 6 15.85 25.75 -1.17
N LYS A 7 14.73 25.16 -1.58
CA LYS A 7 13.51 25.85 -2.02
C LYS A 7 12.60 26.24 -0.85
N TYR A 8 12.58 25.42 0.22
CA TYR A 8 11.68 25.61 1.35
C TYR A 8 12.45 26.03 2.60
N ASP A 9 12.03 27.13 3.22
CA ASP A 9 12.69 27.70 4.41
C ASP A 9 12.33 26.99 5.70
N ASP A 10 11.08 26.51 5.84
CA ASP A 10 10.60 25.83 7.04
C ASP A 10 11.00 24.35 7.07
N LYS A 11 12.28 24.13 7.31
CA LYS A 11 12.82 22.78 7.48
C LYS A 11 12.25 22.04 8.70
N LYS A 12 11.86 22.81 9.72
CA LYS A 12 11.27 22.21 10.93
C LYS A 12 9.93 21.56 10.61
N ALA A 13 9.04 22.24 9.89
CA ALA A 13 7.75 21.67 9.48
C ALA A 13 7.94 20.40 8.61
N VAL A 14 8.94 20.37 7.73
CA VAL A 14 9.28 19.18 6.94
C VAL A 14 9.71 18.01 7.83
N MET A 15 10.56 18.27 8.83
CA MET A 15 11.03 17.24 9.76
C MET A 15 9.91 16.75 10.67
N ASP A 16 9.08 17.65 11.22
CA ASP A 16 7.94 17.29 12.06
C ASP A 16 6.93 16.40 11.28
N PHE A 17 6.60 16.77 10.03
CA PHE A 17 5.77 15.95 9.16
C PHE A 17 6.39 14.57 8.88
N SER A 18 7.71 14.52 8.74
CA SER A 18 8.45 13.28 8.53
C SER A 18 8.42 12.37 9.77
N GLU A 19 8.44 12.93 10.99
CA GLU A 19 8.28 12.14 12.22
C GLU A 19 6.89 11.54 12.32
N ASP A 20 5.83 12.31 12.03
CA ASP A 20 4.45 11.80 11.98
C ASP A 20 4.31 10.70 10.92
N TYR A 21 4.93 10.85 9.76
CA TYR A 21 4.93 9.82 8.71
C TYR A 21 5.70 8.57 9.15
N LYS A 22 6.86 8.69 9.78
CA LYS A 22 7.58 7.53 10.34
C LYS A 22 6.74 6.81 11.40
N HIS A 23 6.00 7.54 12.21
CA HIS A 23 5.05 6.93 13.14
C HIS A 23 3.99 6.11 12.40
N PHE A 24 3.36 6.69 11.36
CA PHE A 24 2.39 5.96 10.53
C PHE A 24 2.98 4.69 9.95
N LEU A 25 4.17 4.72 9.35
CA LEU A 25 4.87 3.55 8.81
C LEU A 25 5.15 2.46 9.87
N ASN A 26 5.37 2.86 11.12
CA ASN A 26 5.63 1.91 12.21
C ASN A 26 4.38 1.15 12.66
N VAL A 27 3.21 1.80 12.62
CA VAL A 27 1.95 1.23 13.12
C VAL A 27 1.05 0.69 12.01
N ALA A 28 1.40 0.91 10.75
CA ALA A 28 0.62 0.56 9.56
C ALA A 28 1.44 -0.34 8.64
N LYS A 29 1.85 -1.51 9.12
CA LYS A 29 2.66 -2.47 8.36
C LYS A 29 1.86 -3.24 7.32
N THR A 30 0.56 -3.41 7.53
CA THR A 30 -0.36 -4.07 6.61
C THR A 30 -1.44 -3.11 6.13
N GLU A 31 -2.19 -3.49 5.09
CA GLU A 31 -3.33 -2.70 4.63
C GLU A 31 -4.40 -2.55 5.71
N ARG A 32 -4.60 -3.58 6.56
CA ARG A 32 -5.54 -3.51 7.69
C ARG A 32 -5.13 -2.50 8.74
N GLU A 33 -3.87 -2.51 9.09
CA GLU A 33 -3.31 -1.56 10.05
C GLU A 33 -3.31 -0.14 9.48
N SER A 34 -3.04 0.01 8.16
CA SER A 34 -3.13 1.29 7.45
C SER A 34 -4.55 1.86 7.49
N VAL A 35 -5.58 1.04 7.26
CA VAL A 35 -6.99 1.45 7.39
C VAL A 35 -7.31 1.83 8.84
N LYS A 36 -6.89 1.02 9.82
CA LYS A 36 -7.15 1.25 11.25
C LYS A 36 -6.56 2.60 11.72
N GLU A 37 -5.30 2.86 11.41
CA GLU A 37 -4.65 4.12 11.78
C GLU A 37 -5.24 5.31 11.01
N SER A 38 -5.58 5.13 9.72
CA SER A 38 -6.23 6.17 8.91
C SER A 38 -7.60 6.54 9.46
N ILE A 39 -8.40 5.59 9.92
CA ILE A 39 -9.70 5.85 10.58
C ILE A 39 -9.50 6.64 11.87
N LYS A 40 -8.55 6.24 12.71
CA LYS A 40 -8.24 6.95 13.95
C LYS A 40 -7.86 8.42 13.69
N LEU A 41 -7.03 8.68 12.68
CA LEU A 41 -6.67 10.05 12.27
C LEU A 41 -7.87 10.81 11.70
N ALA A 42 -8.72 10.14 10.91
CA ALA A 42 -9.93 10.71 10.34
C ALA A 42 -10.95 11.09 11.43
N GLU A 43 -11.20 10.21 12.39
CA GLU A 43 -12.11 10.49 13.51
C GLU A 43 -11.61 11.66 14.37
N ALA A 44 -10.30 11.73 14.62
CA ALA A 44 -9.68 12.87 15.30
C ALA A 44 -9.86 14.19 14.52
N ALA A 45 -9.98 14.14 13.19
CA ALA A 45 -10.29 15.28 12.33
C ALA A 45 -11.79 15.51 12.09
N GLY A 46 -12.67 14.80 12.83
CA GLY A 46 -14.12 14.99 12.79
C GLY A 46 -14.85 14.21 11.70
N PHE A 47 -14.22 13.23 11.09
CA PHE A 47 -14.91 12.30 10.18
C PHE A 47 -15.78 11.32 10.96
N ARG A 48 -16.92 10.95 10.38
CA ARG A 48 -17.88 10.00 10.95
C ARG A 48 -18.01 8.80 10.03
N ASP A 49 -18.28 7.62 10.60
CA ASP A 49 -18.57 6.43 9.82
C ASP A 49 -19.79 6.69 8.92
N PHE A 50 -19.60 6.52 7.63
CA PHE A 50 -20.60 6.68 6.58
C PHE A 50 -21.90 5.89 6.86
N ASN A 51 -21.78 4.70 7.46
CA ASN A 51 -22.92 3.84 7.76
C ASN A 51 -23.81 4.38 8.90
N THR A 52 -23.29 5.29 9.72
CA THR A 52 -24.04 5.91 10.82
C THR A 52 -24.76 7.20 10.43
N VAL A 53 -24.56 7.68 9.21
CA VAL A 53 -25.07 8.96 8.73
C VAL A 53 -26.21 8.74 7.74
N ASN A 54 -27.38 9.33 7.98
CA ASN A 54 -28.54 9.23 7.09
C ASN A 54 -28.58 10.32 6.00
N GLU A 55 -28.10 11.51 6.30
CA GLU A 55 -28.07 12.67 5.41
C GLU A 55 -26.69 13.31 5.46
N ILE A 56 -26.16 13.75 4.31
CA ILE A 56 -24.86 14.42 4.21
C ILE A 56 -25.07 15.84 3.69
N LYS A 57 -24.58 16.82 4.44
CA LYS A 57 -24.64 18.25 4.12
C LYS A 57 -23.27 18.78 3.68
N THR A 58 -23.26 19.92 3.02
CA THR A 58 -22.03 20.62 2.68
C THR A 58 -21.14 20.81 3.94
N GLY A 59 -19.87 20.49 3.85
CA GLY A 59 -18.92 20.51 4.93
C GLY A 59 -18.87 19.23 5.77
N ASP A 60 -19.83 18.32 5.64
CA ASP A 60 -19.79 17.04 6.37
C ASP A 60 -18.60 16.18 5.91
N ARG A 61 -17.99 15.50 6.89
CA ARG A 61 -16.82 14.63 6.74
C ARG A 61 -17.24 13.20 7.07
N VAL A 62 -17.10 12.28 6.12
CA VAL A 62 -17.46 10.88 6.33
C VAL A 62 -16.41 9.94 5.76
N TYR A 63 -16.25 8.77 6.38
CA TYR A 63 -15.41 7.70 5.87
C TYR A 63 -16.21 6.40 5.72
N TYR A 64 -15.88 5.61 4.70
CA TYR A 64 -16.41 4.26 4.50
C TYR A 64 -15.27 3.24 4.58
N ASN A 65 -15.36 2.34 5.56
CA ASN A 65 -14.44 1.23 5.76
C ASN A 65 -14.90 0.01 4.95
N ASN A 66 -14.14 -0.37 3.93
CA ASN A 66 -14.40 -1.57 3.16
C ASN A 66 -13.64 -2.76 3.74
N ARG A 67 -14.27 -3.49 4.65
CA ARG A 67 -13.76 -4.76 5.24
C ARG A 67 -12.43 -4.63 5.98
N GLY A 68 -12.07 -3.45 6.44
CA GLY A 68 -10.78 -3.19 7.09
C GLY A 68 -9.57 -3.23 6.15
N LYS A 69 -9.76 -3.22 4.82
CA LYS A 69 -8.68 -3.39 3.83
C LYS A 69 -8.61 -2.25 2.80
N SER A 70 -9.65 -1.47 2.67
CA SER A 70 -9.61 -0.21 1.91
C SER A 70 -10.52 0.83 2.56
N LEU A 71 -10.23 2.10 2.31
CA LEU A 71 -10.91 3.22 2.96
C LEU A 71 -11.26 4.28 1.93
N ILE A 72 -12.48 4.82 2.02
CA ILE A 72 -12.93 5.95 1.22
C ILE A 72 -13.30 7.08 2.18
N LEU A 73 -12.73 8.26 1.98
CA LEU A 73 -13.06 9.45 2.77
C LEU A 73 -13.68 10.50 1.85
N PHE A 74 -14.70 11.21 2.35
CA PHE A 74 -15.34 12.32 1.65
C PHE A 74 -15.41 13.54 2.55
N VAL A 75 -15.13 14.71 1.98
CA VAL A 75 -15.51 16.02 2.52
C VAL A 75 -16.50 16.64 1.55
N ALA A 76 -17.74 16.82 2.01
CA ALA A 76 -18.86 17.24 1.15
C ALA A 76 -18.70 18.68 0.66
N GLY A 77 -18.70 18.86 -0.65
CA GLY A 77 -18.56 20.17 -1.29
C GLY A 77 -19.85 20.98 -1.36
N GLU A 78 -19.70 22.24 -1.78
CA GLU A 78 -20.82 23.15 -2.03
C GLU A 78 -21.60 22.74 -3.30
N LYS A 79 -20.87 22.31 -4.34
CA LYS A 79 -21.44 21.91 -5.63
C LYS A 79 -22.00 20.50 -5.58
N SER A 80 -23.00 20.27 -6.46
CA SER A 80 -23.50 18.92 -6.71
C SER A 80 -22.40 18.02 -7.28
N GLU A 81 -22.37 16.77 -6.85
CA GLU A 81 -21.45 15.75 -7.35
C GLU A 81 -21.59 15.52 -8.86
N VAL A 82 -22.74 15.87 -9.45
CA VAL A 82 -22.99 15.84 -10.91
C VAL A 82 -22.01 16.72 -11.70
N GLU A 83 -21.49 17.78 -11.06
CA GLU A 83 -20.43 18.63 -11.64
C GLU A 83 -19.03 18.00 -11.53
N GLY A 84 -18.90 16.84 -10.88
CA GLY A 84 -17.66 16.12 -10.61
C GLY A 84 -17.11 16.36 -9.21
N ILE A 85 -16.34 15.39 -8.74
CA ILE A 85 -15.62 15.42 -7.47
C ILE A 85 -14.11 15.42 -7.71
N ASN A 86 -13.34 15.83 -6.72
CA ASN A 86 -11.88 15.77 -6.76
C ASN A 86 -11.39 14.54 -5.97
N ILE A 87 -10.65 13.67 -6.62
CA ILE A 87 -10.23 12.38 -6.07
C ILE A 87 -8.71 12.34 -5.92
N LEU A 88 -8.24 11.94 -4.74
CA LEU A 88 -6.88 11.47 -4.50
C LEU A 88 -6.93 9.96 -4.32
N GLY A 89 -6.06 9.21 -5.00
CA GLY A 89 -6.01 7.76 -4.87
C GLY A 89 -4.60 7.25 -4.73
N ALA A 90 -4.39 6.32 -3.78
CA ALA A 90 -3.14 5.64 -3.52
C ALA A 90 -3.41 4.24 -2.96
N HIS A 91 -2.47 3.30 -3.09
CA HIS A 91 -2.65 2.00 -2.49
C HIS A 91 -1.96 1.88 -1.11
N ILE A 92 -2.40 0.89 -0.34
CA ILE A 92 -1.94 0.66 1.04
C ILE A 92 -1.42 -0.76 1.28
N ASP A 93 -1.59 -1.66 0.31
CA ASP A 93 -0.93 -2.96 0.31
C ASP A 93 0.54 -2.81 -0.14
N SER A 94 1.38 -3.75 0.21
CA SER A 94 2.81 -3.76 -0.13
C SER A 94 3.29 -5.21 -0.30
N PRO A 95 4.39 -5.46 -1.03
CA PRO A 95 4.94 -6.79 -1.18
C PRO A 95 5.31 -7.44 0.16
N ARG A 96 5.00 -8.71 0.33
CA ARG A 96 5.16 -9.46 1.58
C ARG A 96 5.16 -10.97 1.35
N LEU A 97 5.24 -11.75 2.44
CA LEU A 97 5.01 -13.19 2.41
C LEU A 97 3.74 -13.51 3.20
N ASP A 98 2.74 -14.08 2.54
CA ASP A 98 1.50 -14.52 3.19
C ASP A 98 1.66 -15.96 3.71
N LEU A 99 1.18 -16.27 4.91
CA LEU A 99 1.14 -17.65 5.40
C LEU A 99 0.10 -18.46 4.64
N LYS A 100 0.45 -19.69 4.25
CA LYS A 100 -0.49 -20.64 3.65
C LYS A 100 -1.46 -21.22 4.70
N ALA A 101 -2.56 -21.80 4.26
CA ALA A 101 -3.59 -22.37 5.15
C ALA A 101 -3.08 -23.49 6.07
N HIS A 102 -2.16 -24.33 5.59
CA HIS A 102 -1.48 -25.36 6.37
C HIS A 102 0.00 -24.97 6.52
N THR A 103 0.23 -23.95 7.32
CA THR A 103 1.52 -23.25 7.33
C THR A 103 2.57 -23.92 8.23
N VAL A 104 2.20 -24.53 9.36
CA VAL A 104 3.13 -25.01 10.38
C VAL A 104 3.57 -26.44 10.07
N TYR A 105 4.86 -26.65 9.80
CA TYR A 105 5.43 -27.99 9.63
C TYR A 105 6.79 -28.11 10.28
N GLU A 106 7.18 -29.35 10.62
CA GLU A 106 8.50 -29.66 11.17
C GLU A 106 9.31 -30.47 10.15
N ASP A 107 10.54 -30.05 9.89
CA ASP A 107 11.51 -30.79 9.11
C ASP A 107 12.92 -30.56 9.67
N GLY A 108 13.73 -31.62 9.69
CA GLY A 108 15.11 -31.55 10.19
C GLY A 108 15.26 -31.10 11.65
N GLY A 109 14.20 -31.24 12.48
CA GLY A 109 14.17 -30.74 13.86
C GLY A 109 13.94 -29.23 13.99
N LEU A 110 13.46 -28.60 12.94
CA LEU A 110 13.10 -27.19 12.90
C LEU A 110 11.63 -27.05 12.52
N VAL A 111 10.95 -26.04 13.07
CA VAL A 111 9.62 -25.63 12.60
C VAL A 111 9.76 -24.51 11.63
N LEU A 112 9.11 -24.67 10.47
CA LEU A 112 8.98 -23.65 9.45
C LEU A 112 7.52 -23.28 9.24
N LEU A 113 7.33 -22.04 8.78
CA LEU A 113 6.04 -21.52 8.33
C LEU A 113 6.05 -21.47 6.80
N ASP A 114 5.16 -22.24 6.18
CA ASP A 114 5.01 -22.30 4.72
C ASP A 114 4.36 -21.01 4.22
N THR A 115 4.97 -20.35 3.23
CA THR A 115 4.57 -19.04 2.76
C THR A 115 4.28 -19.01 1.26
N HIS A 116 3.58 -17.97 0.84
CA HIS A 116 3.44 -17.57 -0.55
C HIS A 116 3.76 -16.08 -0.68
N TYR A 117 4.70 -15.71 -1.56
CA TYR A 117 5.01 -14.30 -1.75
C TYR A 117 3.87 -13.55 -2.46
N TYR A 118 3.66 -12.31 -2.06
CA TYR A 118 2.66 -11.38 -2.58
C TYR A 118 3.35 -10.23 -3.31
N GLY A 119 2.83 -9.87 -4.51
CA GLY A 119 3.39 -8.80 -5.34
C GLY A 119 4.68 -9.17 -6.08
N GLY A 120 5.32 -8.17 -6.66
CA GLY A 120 6.53 -8.30 -7.46
C GLY A 120 7.80 -8.15 -6.66
N ILE A 121 8.40 -9.25 -6.17
CA ILE A 121 9.61 -9.24 -5.34
C ILE A 121 10.85 -9.79 -6.05
N LYS A 122 12.01 -9.29 -5.64
CA LYS A 122 13.30 -9.97 -5.83
C LYS A 122 13.49 -10.93 -4.66
N LYS A 123 13.16 -12.21 -4.84
CA LYS A 123 13.11 -13.20 -3.75
C LYS A 123 14.37 -13.27 -2.91
N TYR A 124 15.55 -13.08 -3.52
CA TYR A 124 16.83 -13.07 -2.83
C TYR A 124 17.03 -11.90 -1.83
N GLN A 125 16.15 -10.89 -1.85
CA GLN A 125 16.17 -9.81 -0.86
C GLN A 125 15.37 -10.15 0.41
N TRP A 126 14.62 -11.26 0.40
CA TRP A 126 13.75 -11.67 1.49
C TRP A 126 14.36 -12.70 2.43
N VAL A 127 15.54 -13.23 2.09
CA VAL A 127 16.30 -14.14 2.95
C VAL A 127 17.22 -13.37 3.89
N THR A 128 17.59 -13.97 5.01
CA THR A 128 18.54 -13.44 6.01
C THR A 128 18.18 -12.08 6.60
N GLN A 129 16.88 -11.76 6.66
CA GLN A 129 16.41 -10.56 7.34
C GLN A 129 15.34 -10.92 8.38
N PRO A 130 15.28 -10.19 9.52
CA PRO A 130 14.22 -10.41 10.48
C PRO A 130 12.88 -10.02 9.90
N LEU A 131 11.89 -10.90 10.08
CA LEU A 131 10.50 -10.67 9.67
C LEU A 131 9.60 -10.66 10.89
N ALA A 132 8.66 -9.73 10.91
CA ALA A 132 7.58 -9.64 11.87
C ALA A 132 6.31 -10.28 11.28
N MET A 133 5.43 -10.77 12.13
CA MET A 133 4.16 -11.42 11.79
C MET A 133 3.02 -10.49 12.13
N HIS A 134 2.25 -10.06 11.15
CA HIS A 134 1.08 -9.20 11.31
C HIS A 134 -0.16 -9.81 10.68
N GLY A 135 -1.33 -9.49 11.19
CA GLY A 135 -2.58 -9.87 10.54
C GLY A 135 -3.71 -10.20 11.48
N VAL A 136 -4.64 -11.00 10.99
CA VAL A 136 -5.83 -11.40 11.74
C VAL A 136 -6.08 -12.91 11.63
N VAL A 137 -6.60 -13.47 12.70
CA VAL A 137 -7.11 -14.84 12.74
C VAL A 137 -8.62 -14.80 13.04
N CYS A 138 -9.43 -15.21 12.08
CA CYS A 138 -10.89 -15.27 12.25
C CYS A 138 -11.30 -16.67 12.69
N LYS A 139 -11.75 -16.80 13.93
CA LYS A 139 -12.13 -18.09 14.50
C LYS A 139 -13.53 -18.53 14.07
N LYS A 140 -13.80 -19.84 14.17
CA LYS A 140 -15.10 -20.44 13.81
C LYS A 140 -16.28 -19.91 14.65
N ASP A 141 -16.02 -19.39 15.85
CA ASP A 141 -17.04 -18.78 16.72
C ASP A 141 -17.33 -17.30 16.36
N GLY A 142 -16.66 -16.76 15.33
CA GLY A 142 -16.80 -15.39 14.87
C GLY A 142 -15.89 -14.39 15.58
N SER A 143 -15.10 -14.81 16.57
CA SER A 143 -14.11 -13.93 17.19
C SER A 143 -12.93 -13.69 16.24
N VAL A 144 -12.30 -12.52 16.37
CA VAL A 144 -11.14 -12.12 15.57
C VAL A 144 -9.98 -11.79 16.50
N ILE A 145 -8.83 -12.37 16.23
CA ILE A 145 -7.58 -12.11 16.93
C ILE A 145 -6.72 -11.27 16.00
N GLU A 146 -6.31 -10.09 16.47
CA GLU A 146 -5.27 -9.29 15.79
C GLU A 146 -3.90 -9.77 16.27
N LEU A 147 -2.98 -9.96 15.33
CA LEU A 147 -1.62 -10.43 15.57
C LEU A 147 -0.61 -9.37 15.14
N SER A 148 0.34 -9.07 16.02
CA SER A 148 1.53 -8.27 15.73
C SER A 148 2.66 -8.80 16.61
N ILE A 149 3.64 -9.48 16.01
CA ILE A 149 4.77 -10.11 16.69
C ILE A 149 6.04 -9.77 15.92
N GLY A 150 7.06 -9.27 16.60
CA GLY A 150 8.38 -9.00 16.03
C GLY A 150 8.70 -7.52 15.85
N GLU A 151 7.82 -6.62 16.29
CA GLU A 151 8.07 -5.16 16.23
C GLU A 151 8.66 -4.60 17.53
N ASP A 152 8.36 -5.20 18.68
CA ASP A 152 9.01 -4.85 19.95
C ASP A 152 10.37 -5.53 20.05
N GLU A 153 11.34 -4.87 20.68
CA GLU A 153 12.71 -5.41 20.87
C GLU A 153 12.75 -6.71 21.67
N ASN A 154 11.71 -7.00 22.45
CA ASN A 154 11.58 -8.23 23.23
C ASN A 154 10.78 -9.32 22.49
N ASP A 155 10.21 -9.01 21.34
CA ASP A 155 9.50 -10.00 20.54
C ASP A 155 10.47 -10.91 19.78
N PRO A 156 10.13 -12.19 19.60
CA PRO A 156 10.83 -13.02 18.65
C PRO A 156 10.52 -12.59 17.21
N VAL A 157 11.49 -12.76 16.32
CA VAL A 157 11.32 -12.61 14.87
C VAL A 157 11.40 -13.97 14.20
N VAL A 158 10.91 -14.05 12.95
CA VAL A 158 11.13 -15.19 12.06
C VAL A 158 12.02 -14.76 10.89
N GLU A 159 12.63 -15.71 10.17
CA GLU A 159 13.43 -15.38 8.98
C GLU A 159 13.37 -16.50 7.95
N CYS A 160 13.56 -16.17 6.68
CA CYS A 160 13.87 -17.14 5.63
C CYS A 160 15.38 -17.30 5.54
N SER A 161 15.91 -18.51 5.74
CA SER A 161 17.34 -18.80 5.69
C SER A 161 17.90 -18.73 4.26
N ASP A 162 19.21 -18.53 4.15
CA ASP A 162 19.95 -18.63 2.89
C ASP A 162 21.07 -19.66 2.98
N VAL A 163 21.55 -20.09 1.83
CA VAL A 163 22.66 -21.06 1.74
C VAL A 163 23.99 -20.39 2.06
N LEU A 164 24.72 -20.97 3.02
CA LEU A 164 26.07 -20.54 3.36
C LEU A 164 27.00 -20.52 2.12
N ILE A 165 27.79 -19.47 1.97
CA ILE A 165 28.68 -19.27 0.80
C ILE A 165 29.53 -20.50 0.46
N HIS A 166 30.02 -21.25 1.45
CA HIS A 166 30.82 -22.45 1.25
C HIS A 166 30.06 -23.62 0.61
N LEU A 167 28.72 -23.59 0.64
CA LEU A 167 27.83 -24.56 0.01
C LEU A 167 27.13 -24.02 -1.22
N ALA A 168 27.31 -22.72 -1.54
CA ALA A 168 26.52 -22.00 -2.53
C ALA A 168 27.03 -22.13 -3.98
N GLN A 169 28.04 -22.93 -4.29
CA GLN A 169 28.67 -22.98 -5.61
C GLN A 169 27.65 -23.14 -6.76
N ASN A 170 26.68 -24.04 -6.61
CA ASN A 170 25.63 -24.26 -7.61
C ASN A 170 24.56 -23.14 -7.63
N TYR A 171 24.38 -22.43 -6.54
CA TYR A 171 23.45 -21.30 -6.44
C TYR A 171 24.03 -20.05 -7.08
N MET A 172 25.33 -19.79 -6.90
CA MET A 172 26.02 -18.62 -7.46
C MET A 172 26.07 -18.60 -8.99
N THR A 173 25.78 -19.72 -9.66
CA THR A 173 25.72 -19.81 -11.12
C THR A 173 24.31 -19.74 -11.68
N LYS A 174 23.28 -19.67 -10.81
CA LYS A 174 21.88 -19.52 -11.23
C LYS A 174 21.58 -18.08 -11.67
N GLU A 175 20.60 -17.93 -12.53
CA GLU A 175 20.00 -16.61 -12.78
C GLU A 175 19.44 -16.02 -11.48
N ALA A 176 19.59 -14.71 -11.26
CA ALA A 176 19.12 -14.05 -10.03
C ALA A 176 17.66 -14.35 -9.69
N ALA A 177 16.78 -14.49 -10.67
CA ALA A 177 15.38 -14.87 -10.47
C ALA A 177 15.17 -16.29 -9.93
N LYS A 178 16.19 -17.16 -10.02
CA LYS A 178 16.17 -18.58 -9.64
C LYS A 178 17.09 -18.90 -8.46
N VAL A 179 17.84 -17.94 -7.98
CA VAL A 179 18.77 -18.12 -6.85
C VAL A 179 18.02 -18.51 -5.58
N VAL A 180 16.82 -17.92 -5.37
CA VAL A 180 15.85 -18.34 -4.36
C VAL A 180 14.53 -18.61 -5.07
N GLU A 181 13.96 -19.78 -4.88
CA GLU A 181 12.67 -20.17 -5.42
C GLU A 181 11.54 -19.80 -4.43
N GLY A 182 10.29 -19.67 -4.91
CA GLY A 182 9.16 -19.29 -4.05
C GLY A 182 8.96 -20.25 -2.88
N GLU A 183 9.07 -21.55 -3.13
CA GLU A 183 8.94 -22.60 -2.10
C GLU A 183 10.12 -22.68 -1.12
N GLN A 184 11.15 -21.85 -1.31
CA GLN A 184 12.28 -21.71 -0.38
C GLN A 184 12.14 -20.52 0.58
N LEU A 185 11.08 -19.71 0.41
CA LEU A 185 10.79 -18.58 1.27
C LEU A 185 9.98 -18.97 2.52
N ASN A 186 10.22 -20.15 3.06
CA ASN A 186 9.59 -20.61 4.30
C ASN A 186 10.34 -20.08 5.51
N ALA A 187 9.60 -19.53 6.47
CA ALA A 187 10.19 -18.83 7.59
C ALA A 187 10.45 -19.77 8.78
N LEU A 188 11.69 -19.77 9.28
CA LEU A 188 12.08 -20.49 10.48
C LEU A 188 11.42 -19.88 11.71
N ALA A 189 10.65 -20.71 12.47
CA ALA A 189 9.85 -20.28 13.61
C ALA A 189 10.19 -20.99 14.92
N GLY A 190 10.97 -22.06 14.92
CA GLY A 190 11.34 -22.74 16.16
C GLY A 190 12.26 -23.94 16.04
N SER A 191 12.89 -24.30 17.18
CA SER A 191 13.86 -25.40 17.26
C SER A 191 13.86 -26.15 18.61
N ILE A 192 13.06 -25.69 19.59
CA ILE A 192 13.00 -26.31 20.92
C ILE A 192 11.84 -27.33 20.94
N PRO A 193 12.13 -28.63 21.23
CA PRO A 193 11.08 -29.63 21.31
C PRO A 193 10.24 -29.50 22.60
N ALA A 194 8.99 -29.85 22.54
CA ALA A 194 8.15 -30.05 23.70
C ALA A 194 8.63 -31.33 24.47
N SER A 195 8.27 -31.44 25.74
CA SER A 195 8.42 -32.70 26.47
C SER A 195 7.52 -33.77 25.85
N GLY A 196 8.08 -34.95 25.61
CA GLY A 196 7.34 -36.05 24.98
C GLY A 196 8.04 -37.40 25.20
N GLU A 197 7.44 -38.49 24.72
CA GLU A 197 8.01 -39.83 24.76
C GLU A 197 9.14 -40.01 23.74
N LYS A 198 10.01 -40.99 23.95
CA LYS A 198 11.25 -41.19 23.17
C LYS A 198 11.05 -41.33 21.66
N ASP A 199 9.89 -41.80 21.22
CA ASP A 199 9.56 -42.08 19.82
C ASP A 199 8.46 -41.13 19.25
N GLU A 200 8.07 -40.09 20.01
CA GLU A 200 7.09 -39.10 19.59
C GLU A 200 7.69 -38.18 18.50
N LYS A 201 6.95 -37.97 17.42
CA LYS A 201 7.36 -37.13 16.27
C LYS A 201 6.82 -35.70 16.43
N GLU A 202 7.42 -34.78 15.68
CA GLU A 202 6.99 -33.38 15.57
C GLU A 202 6.92 -32.65 16.94
N LEU A 203 7.86 -32.93 17.84
CA LEU A 203 7.91 -32.31 19.16
C LEU A 203 8.18 -30.80 19.12
N VAL A 204 8.95 -30.34 18.13
CA VAL A 204 9.21 -28.91 17.96
C VAL A 204 7.93 -28.21 17.48
N LYS A 205 7.21 -28.80 16.51
CA LYS A 205 5.91 -28.31 16.07
C LYS A 205 4.92 -28.25 17.23
N LYS A 206 4.83 -29.30 18.04
CA LYS A 206 3.99 -29.36 19.23
C LYS A 206 4.29 -28.20 20.19
N ASN A 207 5.57 -27.88 20.40
CA ASN A 207 5.95 -26.76 21.26
C ASN A 207 5.50 -25.41 20.68
N ILE A 208 5.72 -25.17 19.39
CA ILE A 208 5.30 -23.93 18.74
C ILE A 208 3.77 -23.77 18.77
N LEU A 209 3.03 -24.84 18.49
CA LEU A 209 1.56 -24.81 18.60
C LEU A 209 1.07 -24.55 20.02
N SER A 210 1.77 -25.07 21.05
CA SER A 210 1.46 -24.75 22.45
C SER A 210 1.69 -23.27 22.76
N ILE A 211 2.81 -22.69 22.29
CA ILE A 211 3.10 -21.27 22.45
C ILE A 211 2.03 -20.40 21.78
N LEU A 212 1.64 -20.74 20.55
CA LEU A 212 0.60 -20.02 19.82
C LEU A 212 -0.75 -20.09 20.54
N LYS A 213 -1.11 -21.26 21.08
CA LYS A 213 -2.33 -21.42 21.85
C LYS A 213 -2.31 -20.66 23.19
N GLU A 214 -1.24 -20.79 23.95
CA GLU A 214 -1.14 -20.19 25.29
C GLU A 214 -1.05 -18.66 25.26
N LYS A 215 -0.27 -18.11 24.33
CA LYS A 215 -0.05 -16.66 24.26
C LYS A 215 -1.09 -15.92 23.42
N TYR A 216 -1.54 -16.54 22.34
CA TYR A 216 -2.37 -15.86 21.33
C TYR A 216 -3.74 -16.51 21.12
N ASN A 217 -4.01 -17.63 21.80
CA ASN A 217 -5.26 -18.40 21.63
C ASN A 217 -5.49 -18.87 20.18
N ILE A 218 -4.42 -19.24 19.47
CA ILE A 218 -4.43 -19.71 18.08
C ILE A 218 -4.15 -21.21 18.06
N GLU A 219 -5.01 -21.99 17.40
CA GLU A 219 -4.82 -23.41 17.12
C GLU A 219 -4.43 -23.63 15.66
N GLU A 220 -3.89 -24.80 15.31
CA GLU A 220 -3.43 -25.11 13.95
C GLU A 220 -4.53 -24.94 12.90
N ASP A 221 -5.75 -25.37 13.20
CA ASP A 221 -6.93 -25.23 12.34
C ASP A 221 -7.34 -23.76 12.07
N ASP A 222 -6.97 -22.84 12.96
CA ASP A 222 -7.32 -21.43 12.83
C ASP A 222 -6.58 -20.74 11.67
N PHE A 223 -5.42 -21.28 11.25
CA PHE A 223 -4.68 -20.77 10.11
C PHE A 223 -5.45 -20.86 8.79
N ILE A 224 -6.40 -21.77 8.66
CA ILE A 224 -7.26 -21.90 7.45
C ILE A 224 -8.08 -20.61 7.20
N SER A 225 -8.45 -19.90 8.25
CA SER A 225 -9.18 -18.62 8.18
C SER A 225 -8.39 -17.46 8.74
N ALA A 226 -7.07 -17.56 8.71
CA ALA A 226 -6.15 -16.49 9.05
C ALA A 226 -5.69 -15.73 7.80
N GLU A 227 -5.35 -14.47 8.00
CA GLU A 227 -4.63 -13.63 7.05
C GLU A 227 -3.44 -13.06 7.81
N ILE A 228 -2.30 -13.75 7.71
CA ILE A 228 -1.06 -13.39 8.42
C ILE A 228 0.03 -13.14 7.38
N GLU A 229 0.65 -11.99 7.50
CA GLU A 229 1.65 -11.43 6.63
C GLU A 229 2.99 -11.37 7.36
N LEU A 230 4.05 -11.87 6.73
CA LEU A 230 5.42 -11.67 7.18
C LEU A 230 6.00 -10.47 6.45
N VAL A 231 6.43 -9.48 7.21
CA VAL A 231 6.97 -8.23 6.71
C VAL A 231 8.33 -7.93 7.35
N PRO A 232 9.22 -7.16 6.73
CA PRO A 232 10.47 -6.76 7.36
C PRO A 232 10.24 -6.11 8.72
N ALA A 233 10.82 -6.71 9.76
CA ALA A 233 10.73 -6.23 11.14
C ALA A 233 11.53 -4.94 11.33
N GLY A 234 11.05 -4.09 12.23
CA GLY A 234 11.75 -2.89 12.65
C GLY A 234 11.13 -1.59 12.19
N LYS A 235 11.58 -0.53 12.85
CA LYS A 235 10.98 0.81 12.72
C LYS A 235 11.54 1.59 11.54
N ALA A 236 10.75 2.51 11.02
CA ALA A 236 11.19 3.54 10.09
C ALA A 236 12.35 4.36 10.69
N ARG A 237 13.36 4.66 9.88
CA ARG A 237 14.56 5.38 10.29
C ARG A 237 14.92 6.48 9.31
N ASP A 238 15.60 7.49 9.83
CA ASP A 238 16.30 8.43 8.96
C ASP A 238 17.40 7.73 8.18
N LEU A 239 17.51 8.05 6.91
CA LEU A 239 18.55 7.56 6.01
C LEU A 239 19.47 8.71 5.60
N GLY A 240 20.77 8.43 5.58
CA GLY A 240 21.84 9.39 5.35
C GLY A 240 22.34 10.02 6.65
N LEU A 241 23.59 10.46 6.65
CA LEU A 241 24.21 11.09 7.82
C LEU A 241 23.58 12.46 8.15
N ASP A 242 22.98 13.09 7.16
CA ASP A 242 22.22 14.35 7.24
C ASP A 242 20.73 14.16 7.56
N ARG A 243 20.26 12.90 7.66
CA ARG A 243 18.87 12.52 7.92
C ARG A 243 17.88 13.05 6.86
N GLY A 244 18.36 13.24 5.62
CA GLY A 244 17.57 13.85 4.55
C GLY A 244 16.55 12.93 3.87
N LEU A 245 16.52 11.64 4.21
CA LEU A 245 15.65 10.61 3.63
C LEU A 245 15.08 9.73 4.73
N ILE A 246 14.02 8.99 4.42
CA ILE A 246 13.40 7.98 5.31
C ILE A 246 13.58 6.60 4.69
N MET A 247 14.02 5.64 5.50
CA MET A 247 14.08 4.23 5.16
C MET A 247 13.07 3.44 5.98
N ALA A 248 12.17 2.74 5.32
CA ALA A 248 11.17 1.88 5.96
C ALA A 248 10.61 0.85 4.97
N TYR A 249 10.00 -0.20 5.50
CA TYR A 249 9.13 -1.08 4.74
C TYR A 249 7.82 -0.36 4.39
N GLY A 250 7.28 -0.65 3.22
CA GLY A 250 5.96 -0.18 2.79
C GLY A 250 5.92 1.28 2.29
N GLN A 251 7.07 1.87 1.90
CA GLN A 251 7.11 3.17 1.24
C GLN A 251 6.29 3.17 -0.05
N ASP A 252 6.25 2.06 -0.74
CA ASP A 252 5.35 1.74 -1.82
C ASP A 252 4.08 1.09 -1.24
N ASP A 253 2.93 1.79 -1.22
CA ASP A 253 2.74 3.19 -1.63
C ASP A 253 2.21 4.03 -0.46
N ARG A 254 2.62 3.70 0.77
CA ARG A 254 2.16 4.43 1.97
C ARG A 254 2.61 5.89 2.00
N VAL A 255 3.64 6.26 1.24
CA VAL A 255 4.03 7.67 1.14
C VAL A 255 2.95 8.49 0.43
N CYS A 256 2.40 7.99 -0.67
CA CYS A 256 1.31 8.66 -1.37
C CYS A 256 -0.02 8.51 -0.60
N ALA A 257 -0.26 7.36 0.02
CA ALA A 257 -1.45 7.13 0.85
C ALA A 257 -1.50 8.09 2.05
N TYR A 258 -0.40 8.23 2.81
CA TYR A 258 -0.33 9.12 3.95
C TYR A 258 -0.46 10.59 3.57
N THR A 259 0.22 11.03 2.51
CA THR A 259 0.11 12.42 2.04
C THR A 259 -1.28 12.73 1.50
N SER A 260 -1.93 11.80 0.81
CA SER A 260 -3.34 11.93 0.38
C SER A 260 -4.30 11.99 1.56
N LEU A 261 -4.09 11.14 2.56
CA LEU A 261 -4.85 11.17 3.81
C LEU A 261 -4.69 12.52 4.52
N LYS A 262 -3.46 12.98 4.74
CA LYS A 262 -3.21 14.28 5.38
C LYS A 262 -3.89 15.42 4.61
N ALA A 263 -3.81 15.41 3.28
CA ALA A 263 -4.43 16.43 2.46
C ALA A 263 -5.95 16.47 2.65
N ILE A 264 -6.66 15.33 2.69
CA ILE A 264 -8.12 15.35 2.89
C ILE A 264 -8.52 15.71 4.32
N LEU A 265 -7.68 15.38 5.32
CA LEU A 265 -7.93 15.77 6.72
C LEU A 265 -7.86 17.28 6.93
N ASP A 266 -7.04 17.98 6.14
CA ASP A 266 -6.83 19.42 6.23
C ASP A 266 -7.82 20.24 5.37
N ILE A 267 -8.60 19.59 4.47
CA ILE A 267 -9.57 20.29 3.63
C ILE A 267 -10.76 20.76 4.48
N ASP A 268 -11.12 22.04 4.33
CA ASP A 268 -12.31 22.63 4.91
C ASP A 268 -13.17 23.28 3.82
N ASN A 269 -14.49 23.02 3.87
CA ASN A 269 -15.49 23.59 2.97
C ASN A 269 -15.10 23.62 1.46
N PRO A 270 -14.80 22.48 0.83
CA PRO A 270 -14.38 22.46 -0.55
C PRO A 270 -15.52 22.87 -1.50
N VAL A 271 -15.21 23.54 -2.60
CA VAL A 271 -16.18 23.87 -3.64
C VAL A 271 -16.75 22.62 -4.29
N ARG A 272 -15.91 21.65 -4.67
CA ARG A 272 -16.29 20.31 -5.11
C ARG A 272 -16.05 19.33 -3.98
N THR A 273 -16.90 18.33 -3.86
CA THR A 273 -16.66 17.22 -2.93
C THR A 273 -15.25 16.67 -3.13
N ALA A 274 -14.47 16.63 -2.06
CA ALA A 274 -13.16 15.97 -2.03
C ALA A 274 -13.32 14.52 -1.62
N CYS A 275 -12.55 13.64 -2.27
CA CYS A 275 -12.54 12.21 -1.99
C CYS A 275 -11.10 11.72 -1.89
N CYS A 276 -10.80 10.88 -0.90
CA CYS A 276 -9.54 10.15 -0.81
C CYS A 276 -9.83 8.65 -0.84
N LEU A 277 -9.14 7.93 -1.73
CA LEU A 277 -9.22 6.48 -1.90
C LEU A 277 -7.91 5.86 -1.45
N LEU A 278 -7.97 5.09 -0.36
CA LEU A 278 -6.88 4.23 0.10
C LEU A 278 -7.26 2.80 -0.25
N VAL A 279 -6.60 2.22 -1.26
CA VAL A 279 -7.04 0.97 -1.90
C VAL A 279 -6.10 -0.19 -1.61
N ASP A 280 -6.63 -1.41 -1.69
CA ASP A 280 -5.92 -2.67 -1.50
C ASP A 280 -5.67 -3.36 -2.87
N LYS A 281 -4.73 -4.30 -2.89
CA LYS A 281 -4.45 -5.23 -4.00
C LYS A 281 -3.86 -4.61 -5.28
N GLU A 282 -3.27 -3.43 -5.20
CA GLU A 282 -2.57 -2.87 -6.35
C GLU A 282 -1.46 -3.81 -6.81
N GLU A 283 -0.64 -4.29 -5.89
CA GLU A 283 0.54 -5.14 -6.11
C GLU A 283 0.23 -6.48 -6.83
N VAL A 284 -1.03 -6.88 -6.83
CA VAL A 284 -1.51 -8.10 -7.49
C VAL A 284 -2.56 -7.83 -8.58
N GLY A 285 -2.66 -6.58 -9.03
CA GLY A 285 -3.49 -6.15 -10.15
C GLY A 285 -4.90 -5.74 -9.77
N SER A 286 -5.14 -5.28 -8.56
CA SER A 286 -6.39 -4.65 -8.05
C SER A 286 -7.65 -5.52 -8.16
N GLN A 287 -7.50 -6.85 -8.22
CA GLN A 287 -8.61 -7.80 -8.30
C GLN A 287 -9.24 -8.02 -6.91
N GLY A 288 -10.50 -8.48 -6.90
CA GLY A 288 -11.22 -8.81 -5.67
C GLY A 288 -12.08 -7.66 -5.14
N ASN A 289 -12.77 -7.91 -4.02
CA ASN A 289 -13.80 -7.03 -3.48
C ASN A 289 -13.24 -5.79 -2.72
N THR A 290 -11.96 -5.79 -2.41
CA THR A 290 -11.26 -4.67 -1.77
C THR A 290 -10.36 -3.91 -2.75
N GLY A 291 -10.06 -4.51 -3.91
CA GLY A 291 -9.28 -3.88 -4.99
C GLY A 291 -10.11 -2.90 -5.82
N MET A 292 -9.42 -1.98 -6.49
CA MET A 292 -10.07 -0.91 -7.26
C MET A 292 -10.84 -1.39 -8.49
N GLN A 293 -10.61 -2.61 -8.98
CA GLN A 293 -11.41 -3.21 -10.06
C GLN A 293 -12.81 -3.66 -9.63
N SER A 294 -13.11 -3.65 -8.32
CA SER A 294 -14.45 -3.94 -7.83
C SER A 294 -15.44 -2.82 -8.16
N ALA A 295 -16.72 -3.10 -8.01
CA ALA A 295 -17.76 -2.07 -8.10
C ALA A 295 -17.88 -1.20 -6.82
N ASN A 296 -17.05 -1.47 -5.79
CA ASN A 296 -17.23 -0.88 -4.47
C ASN A 296 -17.26 0.64 -4.48
N PHE A 297 -16.27 1.29 -5.11
CA PHE A 297 -16.24 2.76 -5.17
C PHE A 297 -17.49 3.35 -5.83
N CYS A 298 -17.91 2.79 -6.98
CA CYS A 298 -19.12 3.28 -7.67
C CYS A 298 -20.38 3.07 -6.82
N ASN A 299 -20.48 1.96 -6.10
CA ASN A 299 -21.63 1.67 -5.22
C ASN A 299 -21.66 2.67 -4.05
N ILE A 300 -20.53 2.91 -3.40
CA ILE A 300 -20.44 3.86 -2.28
C ILE A 300 -20.67 5.30 -2.74
N LEU A 301 -20.17 5.69 -3.92
CA LEU A 301 -20.47 7.00 -4.47
C LEU A 301 -21.97 7.16 -4.79
N ALA A 302 -22.64 6.10 -5.27
CA ALA A 302 -24.08 6.12 -5.49
C ALA A 302 -24.86 6.33 -4.17
N GLU A 303 -24.51 5.58 -3.13
CA GLU A 303 -25.09 5.74 -1.79
C GLU A 303 -24.78 7.11 -1.17
N TYR A 304 -23.56 7.62 -1.39
CA TYR A 304 -23.17 8.96 -0.96
C TYR A 304 -24.06 10.02 -1.63
N MET A 305 -24.26 9.93 -2.96
CA MET A 305 -25.15 10.83 -3.70
C MET A 305 -26.62 10.69 -3.27
N GLU A 306 -27.07 9.50 -2.86
CA GLU A 306 -28.40 9.31 -2.28
C GLU A 306 -28.55 10.10 -0.97
N LYS A 307 -27.56 9.97 -0.06
CA LYS A 307 -27.52 10.72 1.21
C LYS A 307 -27.38 12.25 1.00
N ARG A 308 -26.89 12.67 -0.18
CA ARG A 308 -26.86 14.07 -0.63
C ARG A 308 -28.16 14.52 -1.30
N GLY A 309 -29.10 13.59 -1.57
CA GLY A 309 -30.38 13.88 -2.20
C GLY A 309 -30.31 14.12 -3.71
N ASN A 310 -29.24 13.69 -4.40
CA ASN A 310 -29.05 13.97 -5.83
C ASN A 310 -28.72 12.71 -6.67
N TYR A 311 -28.95 11.51 -6.12
CA TYR A 311 -28.70 10.27 -6.84
C TYR A 311 -29.68 10.02 -8.00
N SER A 312 -29.15 9.60 -9.09
CA SER A 312 -29.75 8.77 -10.14
C SER A 312 -28.62 8.08 -10.90
N GLU A 313 -28.92 6.98 -11.60
CA GLU A 313 -27.89 6.30 -12.40
C GLU A 313 -27.22 7.26 -13.41
N LEU A 314 -27.99 8.15 -14.04
CA LEU A 314 -27.45 9.15 -14.96
C LEU A 314 -26.58 10.19 -14.25
N ASN A 315 -26.98 10.61 -13.04
CA ASN A 315 -26.20 11.56 -12.24
C ASN A 315 -24.88 10.95 -11.76
N LEU A 316 -24.88 9.69 -11.33
CA LEU A 316 -23.65 8.96 -11.00
C LEU A 316 -22.67 8.92 -12.18
N ARG A 317 -23.16 8.60 -13.38
CA ARG A 317 -22.32 8.59 -14.59
C ARG A 317 -21.78 9.97 -14.95
N ARG A 318 -22.58 11.02 -14.76
CA ARG A 318 -22.14 12.41 -14.94
C ARG A 318 -21.09 12.81 -13.89
N ALA A 319 -21.32 12.46 -12.62
CA ALA A 319 -20.38 12.72 -11.54
C ALA A 319 -19.02 12.12 -11.86
N LEU A 320 -18.97 10.83 -12.17
CA LEU A 320 -17.74 10.14 -12.53
C LEU A 320 -17.07 10.78 -13.75
N ARG A 321 -17.82 11.06 -14.83
CA ARG A 321 -17.28 11.68 -16.04
C ARG A 321 -16.68 13.08 -15.81
N ASN A 322 -17.27 13.85 -14.92
CA ASN A 322 -16.86 15.23 -14.65
C ASN A 322 -15.84 15.36 -13.51
N SER A 323 -15.41 14.24 -12.94
CA SER A 323 -14.46 14.19 -11.83
C SER A 323 -13.01 14.30 -12.30
N TYR A 324 -12.17 14.79 -11.41
CA TYR A 324 -10.73 14.79 -11.56
C TYR A 324 -10.12 13.79 -10.57
N CYS A 325 -9.11 13.06 -11.03
CA CYS A 325 -8.40 12.11 -10.19
C CYS A 325 -6.89 12.31 -10.29
N LEU A 326 -6.24 12.41 -9.14
CA LEU A 326 -4.80 12.21 -9.00
C LEU A 326 -4.57 10.79 -8.51
N SER A 327 -4.16 9.91 -9.42
CA SER A 327 -3.67 8.58 -9.08
C SER A 327 -2.21 8.70 -8.69
N SER A 328 -1.94 8.47 -7.41
CA SER A 328 -0.60 8.58 -6.85
C SER A 328 -0.01 7.20 -6.69
N ASP A 329 1.28 7.11 -6.94
CA ASP A 329 2.10 5.93 -6.73
C ASP A 329 3.58 6.35 -6.69
N VAL A 330 4.44 5.55 -6.10
CA VAL A 330 5.87 5.86 -6.05
C VAL A 330 6.53 5.67 -7.42
N THR A 331 7.63 6.38 -7.64
CA THR A 331 8.50 6.18 -8.79
C THR A 331 9.94 6.02 -8.34
N ALA A 332 10.74 5.31 -9.13
CA ALA A 332 12.17 5.20 -8.89
C ALA A 332 12.88 6.51 -9.24
N ALA A 333 13.67 7.03 -8.31
CA ALA A 333 14.61 8.10 -8.61
C ALA A 333 15.91 7.55 -9.25
N PHE A 334 16.61 8.39 -9.97
CA PHE A 334 17.92 8.07 -10.52
C PHE A 334 18.88 7.62 -9.42
N ASP A 335 19.44 6.42 -9.59
CA ASP A 335 20.48 5.88 -8.73
C ASP A 335 21.82 5.85 -9.48
N PRO A 336 22.85 6.57 -8.98
CA PRO A 336 24.17 6.58 -9.62
C PRO A 336 24.89 5.22 -9.59
N ASN A 337 24.46 4.27 -8.77
CA ASN A 337 24.97 2.89 -8.78
C ASN A 337 24.41 2.07 -9.95
N PHE A 338 23.26 2.46 -10.51
CA PHE A 338 22.56 1.76 -11.59
C PHE A 338 22.10 2.72 -12.69
N PRO A 339 23.03 3.50 -13.30
CA PRO A 339 22.67 4.55 -14.26
C PRO A 339 22.12 4.00 -15.58
N ASP A 340 22.39 2.74 -15.88
CA ASP A 340 22.05 2.07 -17.12
C ASP A 340 20.54 1.78 -17.26
N VAL A 341 19.78 1.74 -16.14
CA VAL A 341 18.34 1.49 -16.17
C VAL A 341 17.51 2.75 -16.42
N SER A 342 18.07 3.94 -16.23
CA SER A 342 17.37 5.23 -16.29
C SER A 342 17.57 5.97 -17.61
N GLU A 343 16.52 6.67 -18.07
CA GLU A 343 16.61 7.70 -19.09
C GLU A 343 16.77 9.05 -18.38
N THR A 344 17.98 9.62 -18.41
CA THR A 344 18.40 10.71 -17.53
C THR A 344 17.70 12.05 -17.74
N LYS A 345 17.01 12.26 -18.89
CA LYS A 345 16.29 13.50 -19.17
C LYS A 345 14.91 13.56 -18.55
N ASN A 346 14.25 12.41 -18.39
CA ASN A 346 12.86 12.32 -17.95
C ASN A 346 12.68 11.55 -16.64
N THR A 347 13.75 10.91 -16.12
CA THR A 347 13.69 10.22 -14.83
C THR A 347 13.59 11.22 -13.66
N ALA A 348 13.03 10.78 -12.55
CA ALA A 348 13.03 11.54 -11.31
C ALA A 348 14.41 11.53 -10.63
N TYR A 349 14.69 12.55 -9.83
CA TYR A 349 15.87 12.66 -8.98
C TYR A 349 15.46 12.91 -7.54
N PHE A 350 16.18 12.34 -6.57
CA PHE A 350 15.96 12.60 -5.16
C PHE A 350 16.02 14.10 -4.84
N CYS A 351 15.20 14.52 -3.87
CA CYS A 351 15.15 15.89 -3.36
C CYS A 351 14.85 16.96 -4.41
N ARG A 352 14.10 16.65 -5.47
CA ARG A 352 13.69 17.62 -6.50
C ARG A 352 12.18 17.81 -6.62
N GLY A 353 11.46 17.39 -5.60
CA GLY A 353 10.02 17.57 -5.50
C GLY A 353 9.21 16.43 -6.10
N LEU A 354 7.91 16.67 -6.22
CA LEU A 354 6.91 15.72 -6.69
C LEU A 354 7.21 15.22 -8.10
N GLY A 355 7.12 13.91 -8.31
CA GLY A 355 7.25 13.30 -9.64
C GLY A 355 5.94 13.38 -10.43
N LEU A 356 5.96 13.99 -11.61
CA LEU A 356 4.85 13.98 -12.56
C LEU A 356 5.10 12.93 -13.63
N THR A 357 4.34 11.84 -13.59
CA THR A 357 4.33 10.80 -14.62
C THR A 357 3.24 11.12 -15.64
N LYS A 358 3.63 11.35 -16.88
CA LYS A 358 2.71 11.71 -17.95
C LYS A 358 1.94 10.48 -18.48
N TYR A 359 2.59 9.32 -18.47
CA TYR A 359 2.01 8.06 -18.90
C TYR A 359 2.66 6.89 -18.17
N THR A 360 1.92 5.79 -18.07
CA THR A 360 2.40 4.52 -17.56
C THR A 360 2.58 3.49 -18.69
N GLY A 361 2.98 2.27 -18.37
CA GLY A 361 3.16 1.20 -19.35
C GLY A 361 4.61 1.01 -19.78
N SER A 362 4.84 0.01 -20.63
CA SER A 362 6.18 -0.38 -21.07
C SER A 362 6.27 -0.54 -22.58
N ARG A 363 7.47 -0.49 -23.10
CA ARG A 363 7.76 -0.61 -24.54
C ARG A 363 6.91 0.37 -25.37
N GLY A 364 6.08 -0.06 -26.31
CA GLY A 364 5.18 0.78 -27.09
C GLY A 364 3.98 1.30 -26.32
N LYS A 365 4.11 1.65 -25.04
CA LYS A 365 3.04 2.09 -24.13
C LYS A 365 1.90 1.06 -23.99
N SER A 366 2.22 -0.23 -24.11
CA SER A 366 1.22 -1.27 -23.98
C SER A 366 0.56 -1.25 -22.60
N GLY A 367 -0.77 -1.12 -22.60
CA GLY A 367 -1.55 -0.95 -21.40
C GLY A 367 -1.22 0.31 -20.62
N SER A 368 -0.74 1.32 -21.29
CA SER A 368 -0.51 2.65 -20.74
C SER A 368 -1.81 3.41 -20.57
N ASN A 369 -1.70 4.38 -19.69
CA ASN A 369 -2.63 5.43 -19.47
C ASN A 369 -1.89 6.76 -19.69
N ASP A 370 -2.34 7.56 -20.64
CA ASP A 370 -1.79 8.89 -20.91
C ASP A 370 -2.66 9.95 -20.22
N ALA A 371 -2.04 10.77 -19.35
CA ALA A 371 -2.75 11.89 -18.73
C ALA A 371 -3.08 12.97 -19.76
N ASN A 372 -4.29 13.55 -19.67
CA ASN A 372 -4.72 14.63 -20.54
C ASN A 372 -3.82 15.86 -20.41
N PRO A 373 -3.30 16.42 -21.52
CA PRO A 373 -2.39 17.57 -21.47
C PRO A 373 -3.02 18.82 -20.86
N GLU A 374 -4.34 19.02 -21.01
CA GLU A 374 -5.10 20.11 -20.39
C GLU A 374 -5.12 19.99 -18.87
N PHE A 375 -5.30 18.76 -18.35
CA PHE A 375 -5.26 18.51 -16.92
C PHE A 375 -3.84 18.68 -16.36
N ILE A 376 -2.84 18.17 -17.05
CA ILE A 376 -1.41 18.40 -16.69
C ILE A 376 -1.09 19.90 -16.65
N ALA A 377 -1.54 20.66 -17.64
CA ALA A 377 -1.33 22.11 -17.66
C ALA A 377 -1.99 22.81 -16.46
N THR A 378 -3.20 22.36 -16.09
CA THR A 378 -3.90 22.84 -14.89
C THR A 378 -3.13 22.54 -13.60
N LEU A 379 -2.64 21.32 -13.45
CA LEU A 379 -1.83 20.91 -12.28
C LEU A 379 -0.53 21.72 -12.19
N ARG A 380 0.18 21.87 -13.30
CA ARG A 380 1.41 22.68 -13.36
C ARG A 380 1.18 24.12 -12.92
N ARG A 381 0.10 24.75 -13.41
CA ARG A 381 -0.28 26.09 -12.95
C ARG A 381 -0.56 26.13 -11.45
N ILE A 382 -1.33 25.19 -10.91
CA ILE A 382 -1.62 25.11 -9.48
C ILE A 382 -0.31 24.96 -8.68
N TRP A 383 0.60 24.11 -9.12
CA TRP A 383 1.87 23.90 -8.43
C TRP A 383 2.79 25.13 -8.51
N ASP A 384 2.87 25.76 -9.67
CA ASP A 384 3.65 26.99 -9.85
C ASP A 384 3.08 28.14 -8.99
N ASP A 385 1.77 28.34 -8.99
CA ASP A 385 1.08 29.39 -8.22
C ASP A 385 1.25 29.18 -6.68
N ASN A 386 1.45 27.93 -6.24
CA ASN A 386 1.62 27.58 -4.82
C ASN A 386 3.06 27.19 -4.47
N ASN A 387 4.04 27.49 -5.32
CA ASN A 387 5.44 27.21 -5.08
C ASN A 387 5.75 25.74 -4.78
N VAL A 388 4.98 24.79 -5.33
CA VAL A 388 5.24 23.35 -5.19
C VAL A 388 6.39 22.95 -6.12
N ALA A 389 7.40 22.26 -5.56
CA ALA A 389 8.47 21.68 -6.37
C ALA A 389 7.98 20.42 -7.08
N TYR A 390 8.16 20.32 -8.39
CA TYR A 390 7.84 19.13 -9.17
C TYR A 390 8.83 18.90 -10.30
N GLN A 391 8.86 17.68 -10.82
CA GLN A 391 9.71 17.24 -11.91
C GLN A 391 9.00 16.19 -12.75
N THR A 392 9.52 15.86 -13.94
CA THR A 392 9.07 14.67 -14.69
C THR A 392 9.60 13.40 -14.04
N ALA A 393 8.87 12.29 -14.16
CA ALA A 393 9.14 11.04 -13.46
C ALA A 393 8.82 9.82 -14.35
N GLU A 394 9.47 9.68 -15.51
CA GLU A 394 9.33 8.49 -16.33
C GLU A 394 10.16 7.34 -15.74
N LEU A 395 9.54 6.16 -15.56
CA LEU A 395 10.16 4.99 -14.98
C LEU A 395 11.01 4.24 -16.01
N GLY A 396 12.35 4.38 -15.89
CA GLY A 396 13.30 3.60 -16.66
C GLY A 396 13.40 3.97 -18.15
N LYS A 397 14.11 3.15 -18.90
CA LYS A 397 14.22 3.23 -20.36
C LYS A 397 13.07 2.50 -21.03
N VAL A 398 12.71 2.88 -22.25
CA VAL A 398 11.56 2.37 -23.03
C VAL A 398 11.47 0.83 -23.06
N ASP A 399 12.59 0.14 -23.25
CA ASP A 399 12.61 -1.33 -23.36
C ASP A 399 13.03 -2.04 -22.06
N VAL A 400 13.41 -1.30 -21.02
CA VAL A 400 13.88 -1.84 -19.73
C VAL A 400 12.77 -1.83 -18.70
N GLY A 401 11.93 -0.79 -18.68
CA GLY A 401 10.83 -0.65 -17.72
C GLY A 401 9.81 -1.78 -17.84
N ARG A 402 9.37 -2.30 -16.70
CA ARG A 402 8.17 -3.15 -16.63
C ARG A 402 6.94 -2.25 -16.52
N LYS A 403 5.80 -2.82 -16.86
CA LYS A 403 4.51 -2.17 -16.71
C LYS A 403 4.27 -1.90 -15.22
N VAL A 404 4.16 -0.62 -14.86
CA VAL A 404 3.66 -0.18 -13.57
C VAL A 404 2.19 0.15 -13.76
N PHE A 405 1.33 -0.41 -12.93
CA PHE A 405 -0.08 -0.11 -12.91
C PHE A 405 -0.36 0.77 -11.70
N HIS A 406 -0.94 1.93 -11.91
CA HIS A 406 -1.52 2.67 -10.80
C HIS A 406 -2.85 2.03 -10.39
N ALA A 407 -3.15 2.05 -9.11
CA ALA A 407 -4.35 1.43 -8.54
C ALA A 407 -5.65 1.80 -9.30
N LEU A 408 -5.75 3.03 -9.79
CA LEU A 408 -6.91 3.54 -10.52
C LEU A 408 -6.91 3.19 -12.00
N ASP A 409 -5.74 2.96 -12.63
CA ASP A 409 -5.63 2.56 -14.05
C ASP A 409 -6.32 1.23 -14.34
N VAL A 410 -6.30 0.32 -13.39
CA VAL A 410 -6.83 -1.03 -13.57
C VAL A 410 -8.36 -1.04 -13.54
N ALA A 411 -8.98 -0.10 -12.83
CA ALA A 411 -10.43 0.06 -12.83
C ALA A 411 -10.98 0.44 -14.21
N GLU A 412 -10.19 1.16 -15.01
CA GLU A 412 -10.57 1.61 -16.35
C GLU A 412 -10.54 0.50 -17.40
N ARG A 413 -9.56 -0.42 -17.33
CA ARG A 413 -9.25 -1.33 -18.44
C ARG A 413 -10.24 -2.44 -18.70
N LYS A 414 -11.00 -2.88 -17.72
CA LYS A 414 -11.85 -4.07 -17.85
C LYS A 414 -13.32 -3.80 -18.11
N ARG A 415 -13.73 -2.54 -18.25
CA ARG A 415 -15.13 -2.19 -18.50
C ARG A 415 -15.23 -1.15 -19.60
N PRO A 416 -15.37 -1.55 -20.88
CA PRO A 416 -15.46 -0.61 -22.02
C PRO A 416 -16.50 0.48 -21.86
N ALA A 417 -17.59 0.22 -21.11
CA ALA A 417 -18.64 1.19 -20.84
C ALA A 417 -18.33 2.17 -19.70
N ARG A 418 -17.18 2.02 -19.01
CA ARG A 418 -16.76 2.86 -17.87
C ARG A 418 -15.40 3.51 -18.05
N GLN A 419 -14.73 3.29 -19.19
CA GLN A 419 -13.39 3.86 -19.47
C GLN A 419 -13.39 5.40 -19.48
N ASP A 420 -14.56 6.01 -19.69
CA ASP A 420 -14.71 7.47 -19.74
C ASP A 420 -14.85 8.11 -18.34
N LEU A 421 -14.71 7.37 -17.24
CA LEU A 421 -15.16 7.81 -15.94
C LEU A 421 -14.10 8.44 -15.04
N ILE A 422 -12.81 8.25 -15.31
CA ILE A 422 -11.73 8.70 -14.44
C ILE A 422 -10.76 9.69 -15.12
N HIS A 423 -10.70 9.73 -16.45
CA HIS A 423 -9.90 10.71 -17.18
C HIS A 423 -10.79 11.71 -17.87
N HIS A 424 -10.87 12.90 -17.36
CA HIS A 424 -11.66 13.86 -18.01
C HIS A 424 -11.16 15.26 -18.16
N ASP A 425 -11.45 15.65 -19.37
CA ASP A 425 -11.49 16.98 -19.92
C ASP A 425 -11.88 18.05 -18.91
N ALA A 426 -10.90 18.87 -18.55
CA ALA A 426 -11.19 20.18 -18.06
C ALA A 426 -11.79 20.98 -19.25
N LYS A 427 -13.08 21.15 -19.27
CA LYS A 427 -13.72 22.26 -19.96
C LYS A 427 -13.91 23.40 -18.99
#